data_94bf48db424d6d5b32a06afa9fb3e1c9
#
_entry.id   94bf48db424d6d5b32a06afa9fb3e1c9
#
_cell.length_a   1.000
_cell.length_b   1.000
_cell.length_c   1.000
_cell.angle_alpha   90.00
_cell.angle_beta   90.00
_cell.angle_gamma   90.00
#
_symmetry.space_group_name_H-M   'P 1'
#
loop_
_entity.id
_entity.type
_entity.pdbx_description
1 polymer ?
#
loop_
_entity_poly.entity_id
_entity_poly.type
_entity_poly.pdbx_seq_one_letter_code
_entity_poly.pdbx_strand_id
1 'polypeptide(L)'
;MLSNTCQAVVVHCFDFRLQHFLNDWLTRRFGIRYYDRISLPGGVREFAYVQIQIQLAYKLHNVKNVILINHEDCAAYGSIGTKERHISDLTYAEHAIRSLQLDVEKYYLHLNGEFERIP
;
A
#
# COMPACT_ATOMS: atom_id res chain seq x y z
N MET A 1 -7.29 -5.17 -27.05
CA MET A 1 -8.02 -5.01 -25.77
C MET A 1 -7.07 -5.22 -24.63
N LEU A 2 -7.14 -4.40 -23.60
CA LEU A 2 -6.33 -4.59 -22.39
C LEU A 2 -6.91 -5.71 -21.55
N SER A 3 -6.04 -6.54 -21.01
CA SER A 3 -6.42 -7.53 -20.00
C SER A 3 -6.93 -6.83 -18.76
N ASN A 4 -7.87 -7.44 -18.04
CA ASN A 4 -8.32 -6.97 -16.73
C ASN A 4 -7.60 -7.67 -15.58
N THR A 5 -6.45 -8.29 -15.86
CA THR A 5 -5.60 -8.91 -14.85
C THR A 5 -4.39 -8.03 -14.61
N CYS A 6 -4.03 -7.79 -13.34
CA CYS A 6 -2.83 -7.05 -13.01
C CYS A 6 -2.01 -7.75 -11.92
N GLN A 7 -0.77 -7.31 -11.73
CA GLN A 7 0.19 -8.00 -10.87
C GLN A 7 -0.04 -7.73 -9.39
N ALA A 8 -0.45 -6.52 -9.05
CA ALA A 8 -0.45 -6.08 -7.66
C ALA A 8 -1.57 -5.10 -7.37
N VAL A 9 -1.90 -5.00 -6.09
CA VAL A 9 -2.66 -3.88 -5.54
C VAL A 9 -1.79 -3.15 -4.52
N VAL A 10 -1.75 -1.83 -4.62
CA VAL A 10 -0.90 -0.97 -3.81
C VAL A 10 -1.79 -0.12 -2.92
N VAL A 11 -1.52 -0.14 -1.60
CA VAL A 11 -2.24 0.67 -0.61
C VAL A 11 -1.31 1.77 -0.15
N HIS A 12 -1.73 3.03 -0.25
CA HIS A 12 -0.92 4.15 0.19
C HIS A 12 -1.78 5.33 0.63
N CYS A 13 -1.18 6.25 1.38
CA CYS A 13 -1.84 7.48 1.78
C CYS A 13 -2.03 8.42 0.58
N PHE A 14 -3.09 9.21 0.62
CA PHE A 14 -3.36 10.16 -0.47
C PHE A 14 -2.56 11.46 -0.33
N ASP A 15 -1.63 11.56 0.63
CA ASP A 15 -0.85 12.78 0.89
C ASP A 15 -0.22 13.30 -0.42
N PHE A 16 -0.56 14.54 -0.75
CA PHE A 16 -0.15 15.16 -2.02
C PHE A 16 1.37 15.32 -2.13
N ARG A 17 2.08 15.36 -1.01
CA ARG A 17 3.54 15.56 -1.01
C ARG A 17 4.30 14.36 -1.56
N LEU A 18 3.68 13.18 -1.60
CA LEU A 18 4.37 11.92 -1.86
C LEU A 18 3.97 11.27 -3.19
N GLN A 19 2.97 11.81 -3.88
CA GLN A 19 2.42 11.13 -5.05
C GLN A 19 3.45 10.97 -6.17
N HIS A 20 4.32 11.95 -6.38
CA HIS A 20 5.35 11.84 -7.43
C HIS A 20 6.38 10.75 -7.10
N PHE A 21 6.74 10.54 -5.83
CA PHE A 21 7.61 9.43 -5.44
C PHE A 21 6.92 8.09 -5.68
N LEU A 22 5.64 7.99 -5.31
CA LEU A 22 4.84 6.78 -5.51
C LEU A 22 4.70 6.45 -7.00
N ASN A 23 4.36 7.43 -7.82
CA ASN A 23 4.19 7.22 -9.25
C ASN A 23 5.47 6.70 -9.88
N ASP A 24 6.59 7.31 -9.56
CA ASP A 24 7.89 6.94 -10.13
C ASP A 24 8.31 5.53 -9.70
N TRP A 25 8.23 5.25 -8.40
CA TRP A 25 8.63 3.96 -7.83
C TRP A 25 7.77 2.81 -8.38
N LEU A 26 6.45 3.01 -8.42
CA LEU A 26 5.52 2.00 -8.89
C LEU A 26 5.68 1.73 -10.40
N THR A 27 5.87 2.78 -11.18
CA THR A 27 6.08 2.65 -12.63
C THR A 27 7.37 1.89 -12.93
N ARG A 28 8.45 2.16 -12.20
CA ARG A 28 9.71 1.43 -12.38
C ARG A 28 9.56 -0.04 -12.01
N ARG A 29 8.79 -0.33 -10.99
CA ARG A 29 8.66 -1.69 -10.49
C ARG A 29 7.69 -2.53 -11.31
N PHE A 30 6.52 -2.01 -11.64
CA PHE A 30 5.44 -2.77 -12.27
C PHE A 30 5.19 -2.38 -13.72
N GLY A 31 5.63 -1.20 -14.13
CA GLY A 31 5.27 -0.63 -15.41
C GLY A 31 3.91 0.07 -15.36
N ILE A 32 3.58 0.75 -16.43
CA ILE A 32 2.29 1.45 -16.57
C ILE A 32 1.20 0.41 -16.77
N ARG A 33 0.06 0.55 -16.05
CA ARG A 33 -1.15 -0.27 -16.21
C ARG A 33 -1.04 -1.70 -15.66
N TYR A 34 -0.15 -1.95 -14.71
CA TYR A 34 0.01 -3.30 -14.17
C TYR A 34 -0.27 -3.41 -12.68
N TYR A 35 -0.90 -2.40 -12.08
CA TYR A 35 -1.24 -2.42 -10.66
C TYR A 35 -2.47 -1.57 -10.36
N ASP A 36 -3.28 -2.04 -9.40
CA ASP A 36 -4.35 -1.23 -8.81
C ASP A 36 -3.78 -0.36 -7.70
N ARG A 37 -4.42 0.77 -7.44
CA ARG A 37 -4.04 1.66 -6.33
C ARG A 37 -5.23 1.92 -5.42
N ILE A 38 -5.01 1.76 -4.12
CA ILE A 38 -5.95 2.16 -3.08
C ILE A 38 -5.31 3.34 -2.37
N SER A 39 -5.87 4.52 -2.58
CA SER A 39 -5.35 5.79 -2.07
C SER A 39 -6.35 6.38 -1.09
N LEU A 40 -5.96 6.49 0.19
CA LEU A 40 -6.84 6.99 1.24
C LEU A 40 -6.01 7.57 2.39
N PRO A 41 -6.63 8.37 3.27
CA PRO A 41 -5.89 8.93 4.42
C PRO A 41 -5.32 7.81 5.31
N GLY A 42 -4.01 7.88 5.57
CA GLY A 42 -3.36 6.97 6.52
C GLY A 42 -2.96 5.61 5.97
N GLY A 43 -3.15 5.34 4.68
CA GLY A 43 -2.76 4.05 4.12
C GLY A 43 -3.51 2.90 4.78
N VAL A 44 -2.80 2.04 5.56
CA VAL A 44 -3.42 0.87 6.20
C VAL A 44 -4.18 1.20 7.49
N ARG A 45 -4.23 2.47 7.92
CA ARG A 45 -4.85 2.84 9.18
C ARG A 45 -6.29 2.35 9.31
N GLU A 46 -7.11 2.53 8.28
CA GLU A 46 -8.50 2.06 8.23
C GLU A 46 -8.56 0.68 7.60
N PHE A 47 -7.94 -0.29 8.25
CA PHE A 47 -7.69 -1.59 7.65
C PHE A 47 -8.97 -2.35 7.27
N ALA A 48 -10.05 -2.21 8.04
CA ALA A 48 -11.31 -2.88 7.69
C ALA A 48 -11.80 -2.48 6.30
N TYR A 49 -11.68 -1.20 5.95
CA TYR A 49 -12.01 -0.72 4.60
C TYR A 49 -10.99 -1.20 3.57
N VAL A 50 -9.71 -1.09 3.90
CA VAL A 50 -8.63 -1.51 3.01
C VAL A 50 -8.74 -2.99 2.65
N GLN A 51 -9.06 -3.83 3.62
CA GLN A 51 -9.20 -5.27 3.42
C GLN A 51 -10.28 -5.58 2.37
N ILE A 52 -11.41 -4.90 2.44
CA ILE A 52 -12.50 -5.07 1.46
C ILE A 52 -12.00 -4.70 0.05
N GLN A 53 -11.26 -3.59 -0.07
CA GLN A 53 -10.74 -3.15 -1.35
C GLN A 53 -9.71 -4.13 -1.93
N ILE A 54 -8.86 -4.69 -1.10
CA ILE A 54 -7.88 -5.70 -1.52
C ILE A 54 -8.60 -6.96 -2.02
N GLN A 55 -9.63 -7.41 -1.32
CA GLN A 55 -10.43 -8.56 -1.74
C GLN A 55 -11.09 -8.31 -3.09
N LEU A 56 -11.56 -7.09 -3.34
CA LEU A 56 -12.12 -6.72 -4.63
C LEU A 56 -11.07 -6.73 -5.74
N ALA A 57 -9.88 -6.21 -5.47
CA ALA A 57 -8.78 -6.25 -6.44
C ALA A 57 -8.42 -7.69 -6.81
N TYR A 58 -8.38 -8.58 -5.83
CA TYR A 58 -8.16 -10.00 -6.08
C TYR A 58 -9.28 -10.59 -6.94
N LYS A 59 -10.53 -10.32 -6.57
CA LYS A 59 -11.69 -10.87 -7.27
C LYS A 59 -11.80 -10.36 -8.70
N LEU A 60 -11.58 -9.06 -8.90
CA LEU A 60 -11.82 -8.40 -10.19
C LEU A 60 -10.61 -8.47 -11.12
N HIS A 61 -9.40 -8.38 -10.58
CA HIS A 61 -8.18 -8.27 -11.37
C HIS A 61 -7.16 -9.36 -11.08
N ASN A 62 -7.50 -10.34 -10.24
CA ASN A 62 -6.66 -11.51 -9.95
C ASN A 62 -5.24 -11.14 -9.47
N VAL A 63 -5.12 -10.10 -8.66
CA VAL A 63 -3.82 -9.67 -8.11
C VAL A 63 -3.20 -10.79 -7.27
N LYS A 64 -1.88 -10.88 -7.28
CA LYS A 64 -1.13 -11.87 -6.49
C LYS A 64 -0.33 -11.21 -5.37
N ASN A 65 0.03 -9.95 -5.54
CA ASN A 65 0.90 -9.23 -4.64
C ASN A 65 0.18 -8.03 -4.06
N VAL A 66 0.37 -7.80 -2.78
CA VAL A 66 -0.15 -6.63 -2.08
C VAL A 66 1.03 -5.82 -1.57
N ILE A 67 1.07 -4.54 -1.93
CA ILE A 67 2.12 -3.63 -1.51
C ILE A 67 1.51 -2.62 -0.55
N LEU A 68 1.94 -2.63 0.70
CA LEU A 68 1.44 -1.74 1.75
C LEU A 68 2.47 -0.64 2.00
N ILE A 69 2.06 0.61 1.85
CA ILE A 69 2.96 1.76 2.01
C ILE A 69 2.32 2.76 2.97
N ASN A 70 2.91 2.91 4.16
CA ASN A 70 2.64 4.02 5.06
C ASN A 70 3.81 5.02 4.96
N HIS A 71 3.67 6.21 5.53
CA HIS A 71 4.70 7.22 5.34
C HIS A 71 4.95 8.05 6.58
N GLU A 72 6.11 8.68 6.60
CA GLU A 72 6.55 9.62 7.62
C GLU A 72 5.65 10.85 7.64
N ASP A 73 5.37 11.38 8.82
CA ASP A 73 4.60 12.61 9.04
C ASP A 73 3.21 12.56 8.41
N CYS A 74 2.46 11.52 8.73
CA CYS A 74 1.11 11.34 8.21
C CYS A 74 0.08 12.09 9.06
N ALA A 75 -0.60 13.07 8.47
CA ALA A 75 -1.60 13.87 9.18
C ALA A 75 -2.78 13.01 9.68
N ALA A 76 -3.12 11.94 8.98
CA ALA A 76 -4.21 11.05 9.39
C ALA A 76 -3.91 10.30 10.68
N TYR A 77 -2.64 10.04 10.97
CA TYR A 77 -2.21 9.45 12.25
C TYR A 77 -2.04 10.50 13.35
N GLY A 78 -1.72 11.75 12.98
CA GLY A 78 -1.48 12.81 13.96
C GLY A 78 -0.32 12.45 14.90
N SER A 79 -0.48 12.77 16.18
CA SER A 79 0.57 12.57 17.18
C SER A 79 0.86 11.10 17.49
N ILE A 80 -0.03 10.19 17.15
CA ILE A 80 0.20 8.75 17.37
C ILE A 80 0.98 8.09 16.23
N GLY A 81 1.28 8.84 15.16
CA GLY A 81 1.92 8.33 13.95
C GLY A 81 3.43 8.20 14.07
N THR A 82 3.93 7.55 15.10
CA THR A 82 5.34 7.20 15.20
C THR A 82 5.69 6.12 14.19
N LYS A 83 6.98 5.98 13.87
CA LYS A 83 7.42 4.91 12.97
C LYS A 83 7.02 3.55 13.51
N GLU A 84 7.15 3.35 14.82
CA GLU A 84 6.77 2.09 15.49
C GLU A 84 5.28 1.79 15.30
N ARG A 85 4.43 2.80 15.40
CA ARG A 85 3.00 2.63 15.18
C ARG A 85 2.70 2.24 13.74
N HIS A 86 3.36 2.88 12.77
CA HIS A 86 3.21 2.51 11.37
C HIS A 86 3.64 1.08 11.11
N ILE A 87 4.77 0.66 11.66
CA ILE A 87 5.26 -0.72 11.52
C ILE A 87 4.26 -1.70 12.13
N SER A 88 3.72 -1.39 13.30
CA SER A 88 2.72 -2.23 13.96
C SER A 88 1.46 -2.40 13.10
N ASP A 89 0.95 -1.32 12.55
CA ASP A 89 -0.25 -1.36 11.70
C ASP A 89 0.01 -2.09 10.39
N LEU A 90 1.17 -1.89 9.77
CA LEU A 90 1.57 -2.61 8.56
C LEU A 90 1.69 -4.11 8.83
N THR A 91 2.25 -4.49 9.97
CA THR A 91 2.41 -5.89 10.35
C THR A 91 1.07 -6.56 10.63
N TYR A 92 0.16 -5.85 11.29
CA TYR A 92 -1.21 -6.34 11.50
C TYR A 92 -1.89 -6.59 10.16
N ALA A 93 -1.81 -5.63 9.25
CA ALA A 93 -2.41 -5.75 7.92
C ALA A 93 -1.79 -6.92 7.14
N GLU A 94 -0.48 -7.08 7.20
CA GLU A 94 0.20 -8.20 6.54
C GLU A 94 -0.34 -9.55 7.01
N HIS A 95 -0.46 -9.75 8.31
CA HIS A 95 -0.99 -11.00 8.86
C HIS A 95 -2.39 -11.32 8.32
N ALA A 96 -3.27 -10.32 8.34
CA ALA A 96 -4.64 -10.50 7.86
C ALA A 96 -4.69 -10.81 6.36
N ILE A 97 -3.86 -10.15 5.56
CA ILE A 97 -3.84 -10.34 4.11
C ILE A 97 -3.23 -11.68 3.73
N ARG A 98 -2.17 -12.12 4.43
CA ARG A 98 -1.56 -13.42 4.14
C ARG A 98 -2.52 -14.58 4.38
N SER A 99 -3.49 -14.42 5.27
CA SER A 99 -4.53 -15.44 5.47
C SER A 99 -5.38 -15.65 4.21
N LEU A 100 -5.37 -14.71 3.28
CA LEU A 100 -6.02 -14.82 1.98
C LEU A 100 -5.10 -15.45 0.91
N GLN A 101 -3.92 -15.90 1.30
CA GLN A 101 -2.91 -16.52 0.42
C GLN A 101 -2.35 -15.56 -0.64
N LEU A 102 -2.26 -14.29 -0.30
CA LEU A 102 -1.63 -13.27 -1.13
C LEU A 102 -0.24 -12.94 -0.57
N ASP A 103 0.70 -12.64 -1.46
CA ASP A 103 2.02 -12.16 -1.05
C ASP A 103 1.93 -10.71 -0.63
N VAL A 104 2.68 -10.33 0.40
CA VAL A 104 2.64 -8.98 0.97
C VAL A 104 4.04 -8.42 1.13
N GLU A 105 4.21 -7.16 0.74
CA GLU A 105 5.39 -6.37 1.05
C GLU A 105 4.96 -5.12 1.79
N LYS A 106 5.79 -4.67 2.73
CA LYS A 106 5.53 -3.50 3.57
C LYS A 106 6.63 -2.48 3.41
N TYR A 107 6.25 -1.21 3.28
CA TYR A 107 7.20 -0.11 3.14
C TYR A 107 6.81 1.06 4.02
N TYR A 108 7.84 1.76 4.49
CA TYR A 108 7.69 3.07 5.13
C TYR A 108 8.35 4.10 4.22
N LEU A 109 7.57 5.01 3.68
CA LEU A 109 8.04 6.03 2.75
C LEU A 109 8.45 7.27 3.52
N HIS A 110 9.72 7.62 3.42
CA HIS A 110 10.27 8.83 4.03
C HIS A 110 9.93 10.06 3.19
N LEU A 111 9.89 11.22 3.84
CA LEU A 111 9.57 12.47 3.13
C LEU A 111 10.61 12.84 2.06
N ASN A 112 11.81 12.30 2.15
CA ASN A 112 12.84 12.49 1.13
C ASN A 112 12.70 11.56 -0.08
N GLY A 113 11.69 10.71 -0.10
CA GLY A 113 11.44 9.79 -1.22
C GLY A 113 12.03 8.40 -1.05
N GLU A 114 12.72 8.11 0.05
CA GLU A 114 13.24 6.77 0.31
C GLU A 114 12.12 5.81 0.70
N PHE A 115 12.04 4.67 0.02
CA PHE A 115 11.14 3.58 0.38
C PHE A 115 11.89 2.57 1.23
N GLU A 116 11.64 2.60 2.53
CA GLU A 116 12.28 1.66 3.45
C GLU A 116 11.45 0.39 3.54
N ARG A 117 12.02 -0.73 3.12
CA ARG A 117 11.35 -2.03 3.24
C ARG A 117 11.29 -2.46 4.70
N ILE A 118 10.10 -2.81 5.16
CA ILE A 118 9.90 -3.34 6.51
C ILE A 118 9.88 -4.87 6.44
N PRO A 119 10.73 -5.55 7.24
CA PRO A 119 10.82 -7.02 7.21
C PRO A 119 9.54 -7.71 7.65
#